data_da8ea7fa79a2fdbdaf5860dca03edd35
#
_entry.id   da8ea7fa79a2fdbdaf5860dca03edd35
#
_cell.length_a   1.000
_cell.length_b   1.000
_cell.length_c   1.000
_cell.angle_alpha   90.00
_cell.angle_beta   90.00
_cell.angle_gamma   90.00
#
_symmetry.space_group_name_H-M   'P 1'
#
loop_
_entity.id
_entity.type
_entity.pdbx_description
1 polymer ?
#
loop_
_entity_poly.entity_id
_entity_poly.type
_entity_poly.pdbx_seq_one_letter_code
_entity_poly.pdbx_strand_id
1 'polypeptide(L)'
;MHKETIYIEEKAFKNCVSLEKINIPPKVQYLTSKMFYGCVSLREIIVENPMPLSYYPKAICCLSDAELHDNDKLLYFCVRIKHFFISKPDCFEGVDRKKCIIRVPKGSLELYKKAQEWKEFENIVEY
;
A
#
# COMPACT_ATOMS: atom_id res chain seq x y z
N MET A 1 -0.57 -11.38 -10.26
CA MET A 1 0.28 -10.21 -10.57
C MET A 1 1.70 -10.70 -10.85
N HIS A 2 2.34 -10.16 -11.86
CA HIS A 2 3.68 -10.61 -12.27
C HIS A 2 4.74 -10.24 -11.23
N LYS A 3 5.70 -11.15 -10.96
CA LYS A 3 6.74 -10.95 -9.93
C LYS A 3 7.66 -9.74 -10.18
N GLU A 4 7.78 -9.32 -11.43
CA GLU A 4 8.58 -8.16 -11.83
C GLU A 4 7.81 -6.84 -11.75
N THR A 5 6.54 -6.86 -11.34
CA THR A 5 5.74 -5.66 -11.13
C THR A 5 6.38 -4.80 -10.06
N ILE A 6 6.66 -3.55 -10.40
CA ILE A 6 7.30 -2.58 -9.49
C ILE A 6 6.34 -1.49 -9.03
N TYR A 7 5.24 -1.30 -9.74
CA TYR A 7 4.28 -0.25 -9.47
C TYR A 7 2.85 -0.69 -9.79
N ILE A 8 1.92 -0.30 -8.94
CA ILE A 8 0.49 -0.50 -9.14
C ILE A 8 -0.14 0.89 -9.23
N GLU A 9 -0.82 1.16 -10.33
CA GLU A 9 -1.40 2.47 -10.59
C GLU A 9 -2.52 2.83 -9.60
N GLU A 10 -2.79 4.13 -9.46
CA GLU A 10 -3.95 4.63 -8.74
C GLU A 10 -5.22 3.94 -9.23
N LYS A 11 -6.10 3.60 -8.30
CA LYS A 11 -7.41 2.99 -8.59
C LYS A 11 -7.34 1.65 -9.34
N ALA A 12 -6.16 1.00 -9.39
CA ALA A 12 -5.97 -0.23 -10.18
C ALA A 12 -7.01 -1.31 -9.87
N PHE A 13 -7.39 -1.45 -8.60
CA PHE A 13 -8.40 -2.41 -8.15
C PHE A 13 -9.64 -1.74 -7.55
N LYS A 14 -9.85 -0.45 -7.85
CA LYS A 14 -11.01 0.28 -7.33
C LYS A 14 -12.32 -0.41 -7.72
N ASN A 15 -13.18 -0.62 -6.71
CA ASN A 15 -14.50 -1.25 -6.89
C ASN A 15 -14.45 -2.67 -7.47
N CYS A 16 -13.36 -3.39 -7.28
CA CYS A 16 -13.27 -4.82 -7.61
C CYS A 16 -14.04 -5.63 -6.56
N VAL A 17 -15.38 -5.58 -6.62
CA VAL A 17 -16.28 -6.13 -5.59
C VAL A 17 -16.22 -7.65 -5.47
N SER A 18 -15.71 -8.35 -6.48
CA SER A 18 -15.54 -9.80 -6.48
C SER A 18 -14.13 -10.26 -6.11
N LEU A 19 -13.20 -9.34 -5.89
CA LEU A 19 -11.82 -9.67 -5.54
C LEU A 19 -11.76 -10.14 -4.09
N GLU A 20 -11.39 -11.40 -3.89
CA GLU A 20 -11.31 -12.01 -2.55
C GLU A 20 -9.87 -12.11 -2.03
N LYS A 21 -8.92 -12.30 -2.92
CA LYS A 21 -7.51 -12.51 -2.57
C LYS A 21 -6.60 -11.84 -3.58
N ILE A 22 -5.50 -11.27 -3.11
CA ILE A 22 -4.48 -10.68 -3.96
C ILE A 22 -3.08 -10.90 -3.39
N ASN A 23 -2.11 -11.12 -4.29
CA ASN A 23 -0.69 -11.13 -3.95
C ASN A 23 -0.04 -9.83 -4.44
N ILE A 24 0.66 -9.14 -3.55
CA ILE A 24 1.45 -7.96 -3.90
C ILE A 24 2.91 -8.39 -4.05
N PRO A 25 3.49 -8.26 -5.24
CA PRO A 25 4.87 -8.73 -5.50
C PRO A 25 5.94 -8.01 -4.68
N PRO A 26 7.12 -8.61 -4.50
CA PRO A 26 8.14 -8.08 -3.59
C PRO A 26 8.76 -6.76 -4.04
N LYS A 27 8.69 -6.43 -5.32
CA LYS A 27 9.25 -5.18 -5.85
C LYS A 27 8.31 -3.98 -5.73
N VAL A 28 7.05 -4.20 -5.41
CA VAL A 28 6.09 -3.11 -5.17
C VAL A 28 6.37 -2.50 -3.81
N GLN A 29 6.63 -1.19 -3.78
CA GLN A 29 7.02 -0.46 -2.57
C GLN A 29 5.96 0.52 -2.07
N TYR A 30 4.97 0.83 -2.89
CA TYR A 30 4.03 1.90 -2.60
C TYR A 30 2.58 1.47 -2.72
N LEU A 31 1.77 2.00 -1.79
CA LEU A 31 0.32 1.99 -1.89
C LEU A 31 -0.12 3.27 -2.60
N THR A 32 -0.89 3.14 -3.65
CA THR A 32 -1.38 4.28 -4.42
C THR A 32 -2.80 4.66 -4.03
N SER A 33 -3.22 5.87 -4.37
CA SER A 33 -4.55 6.38 -4.04
C SER A 33 -5.66 5.45 -4.57
N LYS A 34 -6.60 5.10 -3.69
CA LYS A 34 -7.77 4.26 -4.00
C LYS A 34 -7.43 2.90 -4.62
N MET A 35 -6.24 2.38 -4.35
CA MET A 35 -5.74 1.13 -4.93
C MET A 35 -6.72 -0.03 -4.73
N PHE A 36 -7.25 -0.19 -3.53
CA PHE A 36 -8.25 -1.21 -3.17
C PHE A 36 -9.57 -0.59 -2.70
N TYR A 37 -9.84 0.64 -3.09
CA TYR A 37 -11.07 1.34 -2.70
C TYR A 37 -12.30 0.56 -3.15
N GLY A 38 -13.20 0.27 -2.21
CA GLY A 38 -14.45 -0.44 -2.54
C GLY A 38 -14.31 -1.93 -2.78
N CYS A 39 -13.16 -2.54 -2.48
CA CYS A 39 -12.96 -4.00 -2.57
C CYS A 39 -13.62 -4.68 -1.36
N VAL A 40 -14.94 -4.72 -1.35
CA VAL A 40 -15.73 -5.16 -0.20
C VAL A 40 -15.63 -6.67 0.09
N SER A 41 -15.22 -7.47 -0.88
CA SER A 41 -15.06 -8.92 -0.73
C SER A 41 -13.64 -9.35 -0.41
N LEU A 42 -12.70 -8.42 -0.32
CA LEU A 42 -11.29 -8.74 -0.10
C LEU A 42 -11.09 -9.33 1.30
N ARG A 43 -10.58 -10.56 1.36
CA ARG A 43 -10.39 -11.34 2.58
C ARG A 43 -8.94 -11.70 2.87
N GLU A 44 -8.09 -11.63 1.87
CA GLU A 44 -6.69 -11.98 2.04
C GLU A 44 -5.79 -11.13 1.13
N ILE A 45 -4.79 -10.51 1.73
CA ILE A 45 -3.74 -9.79 1.01
C ILE A 45 -2.41 -10.43 1.41
N ILE A 46 -1.73 -11.01 0.44
CA ILE A 46 -0.39 -11.57 0.64
C ILE A 46 0.62 -10.52 0.15
N VAL A 47 1.44 -10.02 1.06
CA VAL A 47 2.48 -9.04 0.74
C VAL A 47 3.81 -9.75 0.75
N GLU A 48 4.51 -9.72 -0.37
CA GLU A 48 5.80 -10.40 -0.53
C GLU A 48 6.99 -9.48 -0.18
N ASN A 49 6.75 -8.19 -0.02
CA ASN A 49 7.79 -7.23 0.37
C ASN A 49 8.01 -7.29 1.89
N PRO A 50 9.24 -7.55 2.36
CA PRO A 50 9.54 -7.58 3.80
C PRO A 50 9.44 -6.20 4.47
N MET A 51 9.46 -5.13 3.70
CA MET A 51 9.26 -3.77 4.20
C MET A 51 7.83 -3.30 3.93
N PRO A 52 7.15 -2.67 4.91
CA PRO A 52 5.80 -2.19 4.70
C PRO A 52 5.70 -1.20 3.55
N LEU A 53 4.70 -1.41 2.67
CA LEU A 53 4.42 -0.47 1.61
C LEU A 53 3.95 0.85 2.21
N SER A 54 4.53 1.94 1.75
CA SER A 54 4.17 3.30 2.17
C SER A 54 3.16 3.91 1.19
N TYR A 55 2.29 4.79 1.69
CA TYR A 55 1.38 5.52 0.84
C TYR A 55 2.14 6.48 -0.09
N TYR A 56 1.82 6.42 -1.38
CA TYR A 56 2.40 7.27 -2.42
C TYR A 56 1.42 8.40 -2.75
N PRO A 57 1.65 9.64 -2.29
CA PRO A 57 0.73 10.75 -2.52
C PRO A 57 0.68 11.12 -4.01
N LYS A 58 -0.51 11.45 -4.50
CA LYS A 58 -0.73 11.82 -5.90
C LYS A 58 0.18 12.95 -6.39
N ALA A 59 0.52 13.89 -5.52
CA ALA A 59 1.40 15.02 -5.85
C ALA A 59 2.80 14.58 -6.33
N ILE A 60 3.26 13.41 -5.90
CA ILE A 60 4.56 12.86 -6.31
C ILE A 60 4.51 12.34 -7.75
N CYS A 61 3.36 11.87 -8.20
CA CYS A 61 3.18 11.40 -9.58
C CYS A 61 3.38 12.51 -10.62
N CYS A 62 3.39 13.78 -10.19
CA CYS A 62 3.62 14.94 -11.04
C CYS A 62 5.10 15.35 -11.13
N LEU A 63 5.97 14.69 -10.40
CA LEU A 63 7.41 14.96 -10.44
C LEU A 63 8.03 14.35 -11.70
N SER A 64 9.05 15.03 -12.24
CA SER A 64 9.83 14.49 -13.35
C SER A 64 10.66 13.28 -12.91
N ASP A 65 11.01 12.42 -13.85
CA ASP A 65 11.86 11.25 -13.56
C ASP A 65 13.20 11.65 -12.93
N ALA A 66 13.74 12.81 -13.31
CA ALA A 66 14.97 13.33 -12.72
C ALA A 66 14.83 13.69 -11.23
N GLU A 67 13.66 14.15 -10.82
CA GLU A 67 13.36 14.45 -9.42
C GLU A 67 13.13 13.18 -8.60
N LEU A 68 12.63 12.14 -9.22
CA LEU A 68 12.40 10.84 -8.58
C LEU A 68 13.69 10.08 -8.28
N HIS A 69 14.80 10.41 -8.93
CA HIS A 69 16.10 9.78 -8.69
C HIS A 69 16.84 10.29 -7.45
N ASP A 70 16.40 11.39 -6.87
CA ASP A 70 16.96 11.92 -5.62
C ASP A 70 16.11 11.43 -4.44
N ASN A 71 16.48 10.28 -3.88
CA ASN A 71 15.74 9.61 -2.81
C ASN A 71 15.57 10.49 -1.56
N ASP A 72 16.57 11.30 -1.21
CA ASP A 72 16.52 12.17 -0.03
C ASP A 72 15.52 13.31 -0.22
N LYS A 73 15.51 13.93 -1.39
CA LYS A 73 14.53 14.97 -1.73
C LYS A 73 13.12 14.40 -1.82
N LEU A 74 12.98 13.21 -2.41
CA LEU A 74 11.70 12.53 -2.55
C LEU A 74 11.11 12.22 -1.17
N LEU A 75 11.91 11.67 -0.26
CA LEU A 75 11.52 11.36 1.10
C LEU A 75 11.10 12.62 1.87
N TYR A 76 11.89 13.68 1.77
CA TYR A 76 11.60 14.97 2.40
C TYR A 76 10.30 15.58 1.85
N PHE A 77 10.12 15.53 0.55
CA PHE A 77 8.93 16.04 -0.12
C PHE A 77 7.69 15.23 0.27
N CYS A 78 7.79 13.91 0.36
CA CYS A 78 6.71 13.05 0.82
C CYS A 78 6.28 13.36 2.25
N VAL A 79 7.25 13.55 3.14
CA VAL A 79 6.98 13.89 4.54
C VAL A 79 6.30 15.26 4.64
N ARG A 80 6.76 16.22 3.86
CA ARG A 80 6.21 17.58 3.85
C ARG A 80 4.80 17.63 3.28
N ILE A 81 4.52 16.85 2.23
CA ILE A 81 3.17 16.73 1.66
C ILE A 81 2.22 16.06 2.63
N LYS A 82 2.64 15.02 3.33
CA LYS A 82 1.84 14.39 4.38
C LYS A 82 1.40 15.40 5.45
N HIS A 83 2.21 16.40 5.74
CA HIS A 83 1.87 17.46 6.69
C HIS A 83 0.88 18.48 6.14
N PHE A 84 0.92 18.78 4.83
CA PHE A 84 0.12 19.83 4.21
C PHE A 84 -1.20 19.34 3.58
N PHE A 85 -1.25 18.10 3.12
CA PHE A 85 -2.39 17.54 2.40
C PHE A 85 -2.90 16.27 3.06
N ILE A 86 -3.13 16.32 4.37
CA ILE A 86 -3.60 15.17 5.12
C ILE A 86 -5.04 14.83 4.71
N SER A 87 -5.18 14.20 3.55
CA SER A 87 -6.27 13.29 3.35
C SER A 87 -5.83 11.94 3.92
N LYS A 88 -6.68 11.32 4.73
CA LYS A 88 -6.47 9.94 5.16
C LYS A 88 -6.11 9.08 3.95
N PRO A 89 -5.10 8.21 4.06
CA PRO A 89 -4.88 7.21 3.01
C PRO A 89 -6.16 6.45 2.74
N ASP A 90 -6.62 6.49 1.49
CA ASP A 90 -7.90 5.91 1.08
C ASP A 90 -7.75 4.60 0.30
N CYS A 91 -6.53 4.03 0.29
CA CYS A 91 -6.22 2.83 -0.48
C CYS A 91 -7.02 1.61 -0.05
N PHE A 92 -7.38 1.50 1.22
CA PHE A 92 -8.15 0.38 1.77
C PHE A 92 -9.57 0.74 2.17
N GLU A 93 -10.09 1.89 1.77
CA GLU A 93 -11.45 2.28 2.13
C GLU A 93 -12.47 1.33 1.50
N GLY A 94 -13.37 0.78 2.34
CA GLY A 94 -14.35 -0.24 1.94
C GLY A 94 -13.87 -1.69 2.17
N VAL A 95 -12.59 -1.90 2.43
CA VAL A 95 -12.06 -3.21 2.84
C VAL A 95 -12.38 -3.44 4.32
N ASP A 96 -12.94 -4.60 4.66
CA ASP A 96 -13.21 -4.97 6.04
C ASP A 96 -11.91 -5.35 6.75
N ARG A 97 -11.36 -4.42 7.52
CA ARG A 97 -10.08 -4.59 8.21
C ARG A 97 -10.13 -5.62 9.35
N LYS A 98 -11.31 -5.99 9.81
CA LYS A 98 -11.49 -7.02 10.84
C LYS A 98 -11.45 -8.43 10.26
N LYS A 99 -11.94 -8.59 9.04
CA LYS A 99 -12.03 -9.89 8.37
C LYS A 99 -10.89 -10.16 7.41
N CYS A 100 -10.27 -9.12 6.85
CA CYS A 100 -9.18 -9.28 5.90
C CYS A 100 -7.89 -9.71 6.62
N ILE A 101 -7.28 -10.78 6.15
CA ILE A 101 -6.02 -11.30 6.66
C ILE A 101 -4.88 -10.73 5.83
N ILE A 102 -3.92 -10.11 6.48
CA ILE A 102 -2.68 -9.63 5.84
C ILE A 102 -1.58 -10.64 6.13
N ARG A 103 -1.08 -11.30 5.10
CA ARG A 103 0.04 -12.23 5.21
C ARG A 103 1.33 -11.54 4.80
N VAL A 104 2.29 -11.53 5.71
CA VAL A 104 3.57 -10.83 5.53
C VAL A 104 4.74 -11.81 5.62
N PRO A 105 5.91 -11.47 5.04
CA PRO A 105 7.08 -12.34 5.12
C PRO A 105 7.54 -12.57 6.56
N LYS A 106 8.12 -13.72 6.82
CA LYS A 106 8.68 -14.06 8.13
C LYS A 106 9.68 -13.00 8.58
N GLY A 107 9.51 -12.51 9.81
CA GLY A 107 10.33 -11.45 10.37
C GLY A 107 9.80 -10.03 10.14
N SER A 108 8.72 -9.86 9.36
CA SER A 108 8.16 -8.54 9.02
C SER A 108 6.93 -8.17 9.85
N LEU A 109 6.44 -9.07 10.70
CA LEU A 109 5.18 -8.88 11.44
C LEU A 109 5.13 -7.58 12.22
N GLU A 110 6.15 -7.30 13.03
CA GLU A 110 6.18 -6.09 13.86
C GLU A 110 6.28 -4.81 13.03
N LEU A 111 6.98 -4.84 11.90
CA LEU A 111 7.09 -3.71 11.01
C LEU A 111 5.72 -3.34 10.42
N TYR A 112 4.95 -4.34 9.95
CA TYR A 112 3.62 -4.12 9.40
C TYR A 112 2.62 -3.68 10.47
N LYS A 113 2.69 -4.22 11.68
CA LYS A 113 1.82 -3.80 12.78
C LYS A 113 2.00 -2.34 13.19
N LYS A 114 3.20 -1.79 13.00
CA LYS A 114 3.53 -0.39 13.32
C LYS A 114 3.34 0.56 12.14
N ALA A 115 3.28 0.03 10.92
CA ALA A 115 3.16 0.85 9.71
C ALA A 115 1.80 1.55 9.65
N GLN A 116 1.81 2.84 9.28
CA GLN A 116 0.65 3.72 9.33
C GLN A 116 -0.55 3.18 8.57
N GLU A 117 -0.33 2.68 7.37
CA GLU A 117 -1.39 2.20 6.48
C GLU A 117 -1.87 0.79 6.84
N TRP A 118 -1.07 0.03 7.58
CA TRP A 118 -1.33 -1.38 7.88
C TRP A 118 -1.80 -1.65 9.31
N LYS A 119 -1.50 -0.76 10.25
CA LYS A 119 -1.78 -0.97 11.67
C LYS A 119 -3.25 -1.15 12.03
N GLU A 120 -4.15 -0.69 11.18
CA GLU A 120 -5.60 -0.80 11.42
C GLU A 120 -6.17 -2.18 11.09
N PHE A 121 -5.40 -3.04 10.41
CA PHE A 121 -5.78 -4.43 10.18
C PHE A 121 -5.57 -5.25 11.45
N GLU A 122 -6.61 -5.93 11.90
CA GLU A 122 -6.55 -6.73 13.14
C GLU A 122 -5.81 -8.06 12.94
N ASN A 123 -5.82 -8.63 11.73
CA ASN A 123 -5.28 -9.94 11.42
C ASN A 123 -4.06 -9.83 10.50
N ILE A 124 -2.91 -9.49 11.06
CA ILE A 124 -1.63 -9.51 10.36
C ILE A 124 -0.87 -10.74 10.83
N VAL A 125 -0.52 -11.63 9.91
CA VAL A 125 0.16 -12.89 10.21
C VAL A 125 1.36 -13.12 9.30
N GLU A 126 2.34 -13.87 9.78
CA GLU A 126 3.48 -14.30 8.97
C GLU A 126 3.13 -15.57 8.19
N TYR A 127 3.78 -15.73 7.05
CA TYR A 127 3.68 -16.98 6.29
C TYR A 127 5.01 -17.72 6.15
#